data_1fac9dbe60320c78c402ac00ef8a778a
#
_entry.id   1fac9dbe60320c78c402ac00ef8a778a
#
_cell.length_a   1.000
_cell.length_b   1.000
_cell.length_c   1.000
_cell.angle_alpha   90.00
_cell.angle_beta   90.00
_cell.angle_gamma   90.00
#
_symmetry.space_group_name_H-M   'P 1'
#
loop_
_entity.id
_entity.type
_entity.pdbx_description
1 polymer ?
#
loop_
_entity_poly.entity_id
_entity_poly.type
_entity_poly.pdbx_seq_one_letter_code
_entity_poly.pdbx_strand_id
1 'polypeptide(L)'
;DMAAAVEAVNTVAPEHLELHCKDAMGLLGGIRNAGAIFVGAWSSEPLGDYVAGPNHTLPTGGTAMFSNPLSVEEFVKRSSVICYTPEGLLSDAPATQRLAEAEGLWAHALSAALRRRVLEQGEDAVSAASLAAADLTKVAWPGDTTATVAEGVDLAAAGSDGAGATGEEA
;
A
#
# COMPACT_ATOMS: atom_id res chain seq x y z
N ASP A 1 17.43 -16.46 30.61
CA ASP A 1 18.58 -15.74 30.05
C ASP A 1 18.12 -14.48 29.31
N MET A 2 19.04 -13.62 28.87
CA MET A 2 18.72 -12.35 28.21
C MET A 2 18.07 -12.54 26.84
N ALA A 3 18.41 -13.59 26.12
CA ALA A 3 17.78 -13.87 24.82
C ALA A 3 16.30 -14.20 24.99
N ALA A 4 15.95 -15.03 25.95
CA ALA A 4 14.55 -15.33 26.28
C ALA A 4 13.78 -14.10 26.78
N ALA A 5 14.45 -13.20 27.53
CA ALA A 5 13.85 -11.94 27.96
C ALA A 5 13.52 -11.03 26.78
N VAL A 6 14.43 -10.90 25.80
CA VAL A 6 14.22 -10.12 24.56
C VAL A 6 13.07 -10.70 23.75
N GLU A 7 12.98 -12.02 23.64
CA GLU A 7 11.88 -12.69 22.94
C GLU A 7 10.53 -12.45 23.63
N ALA A 8 10.50 -12.54 24.96
CA ALA A 8 9.31 -12.23 25.76
C ALA A 8 8.85 -10.78 25.55
N VAL A 9 9.77 -9.83 25.56
CA VAL A 9 9.47 -8.40 25.28
C VAL A 9 8.86 -8.25 23.89
N ASN A 10 9.46 -8.84 22.86
CA ASN A 10 8.94 -8.75 21.50
C ASN A 10 7.56 -9.40 21.34
N THR A 11 7.26 -10.43 22.15
CA THR A 11 5.96 -11.10 22.17
C THR A 11 4.90 -10.25 22.89
N VAL A 12 5.25 -9.63 24.00
CA VAL A 12 4.34 -8.76 24.77
C VAL A 12 4.10 -7.45 24.05
N ALA A 13 5.11 -6.94 23.34
CA ALA A 13 5.09 -5.64 22.67
C ALA A 13 4.61 -4.50 23.58
N PRO A 14 5.34 -4.23 24.67
CA PRO A 14 4.90 -3.31 25.71
C PRO A 14 4.81 -1.87 25.19
N GLU A 15 3.93 -1.09 25.78
CA GLU A 15 3.86 0.36 25.58
C GLU A 15 5.14 1.03 26.03
N HIS A 16 5.57 0.73 27.27
CA HIS A 16 6.80 1.23 27.87
C HIS A 16 7.74 0.06 28.17
N LEU A 17 8.96 0.13 27.70
CA LEU A 17 10.02 -0.83 27.98
C LEU A 17 11.17 -0.14 28.67
N GLU A 18 11.39 -0.44 29.95
CA GLU A 18 12.59 -0.01 30.67
C GLU A 18 13.67 -1.11 30.68
N LEU A 19 14.88 -0.77 30.24
CA LEU A 19 16.03 -1.67 30.21
C LEU A 19 16.99 -1.36 31.35
N HIS A 20 16.74 -1.91 32.53
CA HIS A 20 17.55 -1.76 33.73
C HIS A 20 18.57 -2.90 33.89
N CYS A 21 19.52 -2.97 32.99
CA CYS A 21 20.58 -3.99 33.01
C CYS A 21 21.95 -3.42 32.69
N LYS A 22 23.00 -4.18 32.94
CA LYS A 22 24.41 -3.73 32.84
C LYS A 22 24.76 -3.28 31.40
N ASP A 23 24.23 -3.96 30.39
CA ASP A 23 24.44 -3.64 28.98
C ASP A 23 23.10 -3.41 28.27
N ALA A 24 22.39 -2.37 28.70
CA ALA A 24 21.10 -2.00 28.15
C ALA A 24 21.17 -1.62 26.66
N MET A 25 22.24 -0.89 26.27
CA MET A 25 22.43 -0.49 24.86
C MET A 25 22.66 -1.67 23.94
N GLY A 26 23.38 -2.70 24.40
CA GLY A 26 23.63 -3.92 23.62
C GLY A 26 22.39 -4.74 23.30
N LEU A 27 21.28 -4.55 24.06
CA LEU A 27 20.03 -5.24 23.84
C LEU A 27 19.16 -4.61 22.74
N LEU A 28 19.37 -3.33 22.40
CA LEU A 28 18.49 -2.58 21.49
C LEU A 28 18.33 -3.26 20.14
N GLY A 29 19.40 -3.84 19.61
CA GLY A 29 19.37 -4.55 18.32
C GLY A 29 18.42 -5.76 18.28
N GLY A 30 18.05 -6.30 19.45
CA GLY A 30 17.12 -7.42 19.58
C GLY A 30 15.67 -7.00 19.82
N ILE A 31 15.43 -5.76 20.27
CA ILE A 31 14.09 -5.26 20.56
C ILE A 31 13.44 -4.76 19.26
N ARG A 32 12.32 -5.34 18.91
CA ARG A 32 11.55 -4.99 17.69
C ARG A 32 10.21 -4.33 18.01
N ASN A 33 9.61 -4.72 19.13
CA ASN A 33 8.23 -4.39 19.45
C ASN A 33 8.15 -3.72 20.82
N ALA A 34 8.21 -2.39 20.85
CA ALA A 34 7.93 -1.58 22.03
C ALA A 34 7.46 -0.19 21.60
N GLY A 35 6.54 0.41 22.33
CA GLY A 35 6.06 1.77 22.07
C GLY A 35 7.15 2.80 22.35
N ALA A 36 7.77 2.75 23.52
CA ALA A 36 8.94 3.53 23.89
C ALA A 36 9.95 2.65 24.62
N ILE A 37 11.24 2.93 24.44
CA ILE A 37 12.33 2.19 25.10
C ILE A 37 13.17 3.14 25.93
N PHE A 38 13.23 2.90 27.23
CA PHE A 38 13.98 3.68 28.22
C PHE A 38 15.24 2.90 28.59
N VAL A 39 16.41 3.45 28.25
CA VAL A 39 17.67 2.74 28.32
C VAL A 39 18.48 3.17 29.52
N GLY A 40 18.70 2.25 30.45
CA GLY A 40 19.51 2.45 31.64
C GLY A 40 18.76 3.09 32.82
N ALA A 41 19.40 3.10 33.95
CA ALA A 41 18.79 3.48 35.24
C ALA A 41 18.34 4.95 35.36
N TRP A 42 18.81 5.81 34.46
CA TRP A 42 18.52 7.24 34.47
C TRP A 42 17.42 7.67 33.52
N SER A 43 16.94 6.75 32.67
CA SER A 43 15.89 6.98 31.67
C SER A 43 14.56 6.47 32.18
N SER A 44 13.93 7.26 33.07
CA SER A 44 12.60 6.88 33.57
C SER A 44 11.48 7.26 32.62
N GLU A 45 10.40 6.50 32.64
CA GLU A 45 9.22 6.69 31.79
C GLU A 45 8.67 8.14 31.84
N PRO A 46 8.51 8.82 33.02
CA PRO A 46 7.99 10.18 33.03
C PRO A 46 8.86 11.21 32.29
N LEU A 47 10.15 10.95 32.14
CA LEU A 47 10.99 11.82 31.32
C LEU A 47 10.59 11.76 29.84
N GLY A 48 10.22 10.59 29.36
CA GLY A 48 9.71 10.39 28.00
C GLY A 48 8.41 11.16 27.78
N ASP A 49 7.49 11.08 28.71
CA ASP A 49 6.17 11.67 28.57
C ASP A 49 6.17 13.20 28.60
N TYR A 50 7.09 13.81 29.36
CA TYR A 50 6.97 15.24 29.65
C TYR A 50 8.08 16.13 29.09
N VAL A 51 9.32 15.64 28.92
CA VAL A 51 10.44 16.54 28.61
C VAL A 51 11.42 16.03 27.57
N ALA A 52 11.48 14.73 27.30
CA ALA A 52 12.46 14.15 26.39
C ALA A 52 12.19 14.45 24.90
N GLY A 53 10.97 14.88 24.56
CA GLY A 53 10.60 15.31 23.21
C GLY A 53 9.73 14.35 22.40
N PRO A 54 9.80 13.01 22.52
CA PRO A 54 8.86 12.12 21.86
C PRO A 54 7.42 12.35 22.33
N ASN A 55 6.46 11.93 21.51
CA ASN A 55 5.06 11.98 21.89
C ASN A 55 4.73 10.87 22.90
N HIS A 56 3.93 11.20 23.91
CA HIS A 56 3.50 10.24 24.93
C HIS A 56 2.31 9.36 24.50
N THR A 57 1.68 9.64 23.35
CA THR A 57 0.65 8.76 22.78
C THR A 57 1.33 7.59 22.09
N LEU A 58 1.39 6.48 22.79
CA LEU A 58 2.12 5.30 22.41
C LEU A 58 1.17 4.15 22.04
N PRO A 59 1.60 3.19 21.22
CA PRO A 59 0.84 1.99 20.96
C PRO A 59 0.71 1.14 22.23
N THR A 60 -0.52 0.78 22.59
CA THR A 60 -0.88 0.02 23.80
C THR A 60 -1.39 -1.37 23.47
N GLY A 61 -1.48 -2.26 24.48
CA GLY A 61 -2.12 -3.55 24.33
C GLY A 61 -1.52 -4.46 23.25
N GLY A 62 -0.19 -4.39 23.07
CA GLY A 62 0.52 -5.21 22.07
C GLY A 62 0.53 -4.63 20.66
N THR A 63 -0.09 -3.48 20.41
CA THR A 63 -0.13 -2.87 19.07
C THR A 63 1.21 -2.33 18.61
N ALA A 64 2.21 -2.24 19.48
CA ALA A 64 3.59 -1.90 19.11
C ALA A 64 4.23 -2.92 18.13
N MET A 65 3.59 -4.05 17.87
CA MET A 65 3.98 -4.98 16.79
C MET A 65 3.81 -4.38 15.39
N PHE A 66 2.89 -3.43 15.21
CA PHE A 66 2.53 -2.89 13.89
C PHE A 66 2.15 -1.40 13.89
N SER A 67 2.16 -0.75 15.06
CA SER A 67 1.85 0.69 15.19
C SER A 67 3.04 1.45 15.74
N ASN A 68 3.12 2.73 15.39
CA ASN A 68 4.14 3.65 15.88
C ASN A 68 3.58 4.58 16.98
N PRO A 69 4.43 5.21 17.79
CA PRO A 69 4.06 6.40 18.56
C PRO A 69 3.46 7.47 17.65
N LEU A 70 2.52 8.25 18.18
CA LEU A 70 1.93 9.36 17.44
C LEU A 70 3.03 10.35 17.00
N SER A 71 3.08 10.64 15.73
CA SER A 71 4.08 11.52 15.13
C SER A 71 3.46 12.43 14.07
N VAL A 72 4.24 13.37 13.54
CA VAL A 72 3.82 14.23 12.42
C VAL A 72 3.42 13.41 11.20
N GLU A 73 4.00 12.23 11.02
CA GLU A 73 3.71 11.33 9.89
C GLU A 73 2.23 10.92 9.81
N GLU A 74 1.55 10.80 10.96
CA GLU A 74 0.12 10.45 11.04
C GLU A 74 -0.79 11.54 10.46
N PHE A 75 -0.29 12.78 10.39
CA PHE A 75 -1.04 13.93 9.87
C PHE A 75 -0.64 14.31 8.45
N VAL A 76 0.28 13.57 7.83
CA VAL A 76 0.76 13.82 6.48
C VAL A 76 0.14 12.83 5.51
N LYS A 77 -0.50 13.34 4.46
CA LYS A 77 -0.98 12.51 3.34
C LYS A 77 0.11 12.36 2.29
N ARG A 78 0.32 11.14 1.84
CA ARG A 78 1.24 10.82 0.77
C ARG A 78 0.47 10.27 -0.42
N SER A 79 0.80 10.74 -1.61
CA SER A 79 0.26 10.23 -2.88
C SER A 79 1.41 9.80 -3.77
N SER A 80 1.28 8.65 -4.40
CA SER A 80 2.21 8.22 -5.43
C SER A 80 1.84 8.89 -6.75
N VAL A 81 2.80 9.54 -7.38
CA VAL A 81 2.65 10.09 -8.73
C VAL A 81 3.50 9.22 -9.65
N ILE A 82 2.84 8.55 -10.59
CA ILE A 82 3.49 7.61 -11.52
C ILE A 82 3.36 8.19 -12.92
N CYS A 83 4.48 8.46 -13.57
CA CYS A 83 4.55 8.97 -14.92
C CYS A 83 5.51 8.09 -15.74
N TYR A 84 4.98 7.44 -16.75
CA TYR A 84 5.74 6.60 -17.66
C TYR A 84 5.98 7.32 -18.99
N THR A 85 7.16 7.12 -19.57
CA THR A 85 7.39 7.39 -20.98
C THR A 85 6.88 6.23 -21.84
N PRO A 86 6.65 6.44 -23.16
CA PRO A 86 6.31 5.36 -24.07
C PRO A 86 7.33 4.19 -24.04
N GLU A 87 8.62 4.50 -23.99
CA GLU A 87 9.71 3.51 -23.95
C GLU A 87 9.67 2.73 -22.62
N GLY A 88 9.44 3.41 -21.50
CA GLY A 88 9.30 2.79 -20.19
C GLY A 88 8.10 1.84 -20.16
N LEU A 89 6.96 2.24 -20.75
CA LEU A 89 5.81 1.37 -20.85
C LEU A 89 6.10 0.13 -21.70
N LEU A 90 6.76 0.28 -22.86
CA LEU A 90 7.11 -0.85 -23.72
C LEU A 90 8.02 -1.85 -23.00
N SER A 91 8.95 -1.35 -22.17
CA SER A 91 9.84 -2.17 -21.34
C SER A 91 9.07 -2.99 -20.29
N ASP A 92 8.16 -2.35 -19.57
CA ASP A 92 7.59 -2.90 -18.34
C ASP A 92 6.23 -3.59 -18.54
N ALA A 93 5.50 -3.26 -19.61
CA ALA A 93 4.18 -3.83 -19.88
C ALA A 93 4.18 -5.38 -19.96
N PRO A 94 5.18 -6.06 -20.55
CA PRO A 94 5.19 -7.52 -20.58
C PRO A 94 5.29 -8.17 -19.18
N ALA A 95 6.04 -7.55 -18.26
CA ALA A 95 6.13 -8.03 -16.88
C ALA A 95 4.83 -7.76 -16.12
N THR A 96 4.27 -6.55 -16.29
CA THR A 96 2.98 -6.16 -15.72
C THR A 96 1.87 -7.11 -16.13
N GLN A 97 1.79 -7.46 -17.41
CA GLN A 97 0.79 -8.41 -17.91
C GLN A 97 0.91 -9.78 -17.24
N ARG A 98 2.14 -10.35 -17.23
CA ARG A 98 2.37 -11.68 -16.63
C ARG A 98 2.03 -11.72 -15.14
N LEU A 99 2.38 -10.67 -14.40
CA LEU A 99 2.07 -10.59 -12.97
C LEU A 99 0.56 -10.48 -12.75
N ALA A 100 -0.10 -9.57 -13.47
CA ALA A 100 -1.55 -9.40 -13.36
C ALA A 100 -2.33 -10.68 -13.76
N GLU A 101 -1.88 -11.40 -14.79
CA GLU A 101 -2.45 -12.69 -15.18
C GLU A 101 -2.26 -13.75 -14.10
N ALA A 102 -1.08 -13.81 -13.47
CA ALA A 102 -0.79 -14.74 -12.38
C ALA A 102 -1.65 -14.47 -11.13
N GLU A 103 -2.01 -13.22 -10.90
CA GLU A 103 -2.93 -12.80 -9.82
C GLU A 103 -4.41 -12.95 -10.20
N GLY A 104 -4.74 -13.31 -11.45
CA GLY A 104 -6.10 -13.37 -11.96
C GLY A 104 -6.73 -12.00 -12.23
N LEU A 105 -5.92 -10.94 -12.31
CA LEU A 105 -6.36 -9.56 -12.54
C LEU A 105 -6.32 -9.20 -14.03
N TRP A 106 -7.15 -9.86 -14.81
CA TRP A 106 -7.18 -9.76 -16.28
C TRP A 106 -7.35 -8.31 -16.78
N ALA A 107 -8.16 -7.48 -16.11
CA ALA A 107 -8.37 -6.08 -16.49
C ALA A 107 -7.08 -5.25 -16.35
N HIS A 108 -6.25 -5.56 -15.36
CA HIS A 108 -4.93 -4.94 -15.20
C HIS A 108 -3.99 -5.39 -16.34
N ALA A 109 -3.97 -6.68 -16.65
CA ALA A 109 -3.20 -7.22 -17.76
C ALA A 109 -3.62 -6.60 -19.10
N LEU A 110 -4.92 -6.51 -19.35
CA LEU A 110 -5.49 -5.90 -20.55
C LEU A 110 -5.12 -4.42 -20.66
N SER A 111 -5.17 -3.68 -19.54
CA SER A 111 -4.81 -2.25 -19.49
C SER A 111 -3.36 -2.00 -19.96
N ALA A 112 -2.42 -2.85 -19.53
CA ALA A 112 -1.03 -2.77 -19.98
C ALA A 112 -0.88 -3.20 -21.45
N ALA A 113 -1.56 -4.28 -21.84
CA ALA A 113 -1.54 -4.83 -23.21
C ALA A 113 -2.04 -3.84 -24.26
N LEU A 114 -3.15 -3.17 -23.98
CA LEU A 114 -3.76 -2.20 -24.91
C LEU A 114 -2.82 -1.02 -25.16
N ARG A 115 -2.26 -0.43 -24.10
CA ARG A 115 -1.32 0.69 -24.24
C ARG A 115 -0.07 0.29 -25.01
N ARG A 116 0.48 -0.90 -24.74
CA ARG A 116 1.59 -1.43 -25.51
C ARG A 116 1.24 -1.59 -26.99
N ARG A 117 0.06 -2.14 -27.29
CA ARG A 117 -0.41 -2.33 -28.69
C ARG A 117 -0.57 -1.00 -29.41
N VAL A 118 -1.10 0.02 -28.75
CA VAL A 118 -1.19 1.38 -29.34
C VAL A 118 0.20 1.89 -29.73
N LEU A 119 1.19 1.74 -28.87
CA LEU A 119 2.55 2.19 -29.14
C LEU A 119 3.24 1.40 -30.25
N GLU A 120 2.97 0.09 -30.36
CA GLU A 120 3.58 -0.79 -31.37
C GLU A 120 2.90 -0.69 -32.73
N GLN A 121 1.59 -0.46 -32.79
CA GLN A 121 0.77 -0.63 -34.00
C GLN A 121 -0.07 0.61 -34.38
N GLY A 122 -0.07 1.64 -33.54
CA GLY A 122 -0.87 2.85 -33.71
C GLY A 122 -2.26 2.75 -33.05
N GLU A 123 -2.94 3.92 -32.95
CA GLU A 123 -4.23 4.04 -32.26
C GLU A 123 -5.34 3.19 -32.92
N ASP A 124 -5.29 3.01 -34.22
CA ASP A 124 -6.26 2.20 -34.98
C ASP A 124 -6.24 0.71 -34.58
N ALA A 125 -5.18 0.25 -33.96
CA ALA A 125 -5.05 -1.14 -33.49
C ALA A 125 -5.93 -1.47 -32.29
N VAL A 126 -6.54 -0.47 -31.66
CA VAL A 126 -7.44 -0.61 -30.50
C VAL A 126 -8.85 -0.18 -30.89
N SER A 127 -9.38 -0.74 -31.97
CA SER A 127 -10.77 -0.55 -32.34
C SER A 127 -11.71 -1.29 -31.36
N ALA A 128 -12.98 -0.88 -31.32
CA ALA A 128 -14.01 -1.57 -30.54
C ALA A 128 -14.09 -3.08 -30.85
N ALA A 129 -13.77 -3.48 -32.09
CA ALA A 129 -13.69 -4.88 -32.50
C ALA A 129 -12.50 -5.62 -31.83
N SER A 130 -11.38 -4.95 -31.59
CA SER A 130 -10.24 -5.54 -30.88
C SER A 130 -10.51 -5.72 -29.38
N LEU A 131 -11.33 -4.86 -28.79
CA LEU A 131 -11.83 -4.99 -27.42
C LEU A 131 -12.87 -6.11 -27.30
N ALA A 132 -13.75 -6.26 -28.28
CA ALA A 132 -14.73 -7.34 -28.35
C ALA A 132 -14.10 -8.70 -28.61
N ALA A 133 -12.97 -8.75 -29.35
CA ALA A 133 -12.21 -9.97 -29.62
C ALA A 133 -11.26 -10.38 -28.48
N ALA A 134 -10.98 -9.49 -27.54
CA ALA A 134 -10.41 -9.88 -26.26
C ALA A 134 -11.47 -10.72 -25.55
N ASP A 135 -11.25 -12.04 -25.56
CA ASP A 135 -12.22 -13.04 -25.07
C ASP A 135 -12.45 -12.86 -23.55
N LEU A 136 -13.29 -11.88 -23.21
CA LEU A 136 -13.69 -11.55 -21.85
C LEU A 136 -14.45 -12.71 -21.20
N THR A 137 -14.85 -13.72 -21.99
CA THR A 137 -15.57 -14.90 -21.49
C THR A 137 -14.64 -15.94 -20.84
N LYS A 138 -13.33 -15.82 -21.00
CA LYS A 138 -12.35 -16.71 -20.38
C LYS A 138 -11.98 -16.34 -18.95
N VAL A 139 -12.56 -15.27 -18.40
CA VAL A 139 -12.34 -14.86 -17.03
C VAL A 139 -13.32 -15.61 -16.12
N ALA A 140 -13.01 -16.85 -15.81
CA ALA A 140 -13.67 -17.55 -14.72
C ALA A 140 -13.09 -17.04 -13.40
N TRP A 141 -13.88 -16.34 -12.60
CA TRP A 141 -13.57 -16.12 -11.20
C TRP A 141 -13.48 -17.48 -10.51
N PRO A 142 -12.45 -17.75 -9.70
CA PRO A 142 -12.47 -18.92 -8.84
C PRO A 142 -13.65 -18.78 -7.88
N GLY A 143 -14.78 -19.49 -8.19
CA GLY A 143 -15.97 -19.50 -7.34
C GLY A 143 -17.24 -18.84 -7.88
N ASP A 144 -17.21 -18.19 -9.05
CA ASP A 144 -18.42 -17.62 -9.64
C ASP A 144 -18.95 -18.47 -10.80
N THR A 145 -20.04 -19.20 -10.54
CA THR A 145 -20.73 -20.03 -11.56
C THR A 145 -21.86 -19.28 -12.28
N THR A 146 -22.00 -17.97 -12.09
CA THR A 146 -23.17 -17.20 -12.58
C THR A 146 -22.87 -15.86 -13.24
N ALA A 147 -21.62 -15.49 -13.53
CA ALA A 147 -21.32 -14.23 -14.21
C ALA A 147 -21.67 -14.32 -15.70
N THR A 148 -22.93 -14.22 -16.05
CA THR A 148 -23.35 -13.73 -17.36
C THR A 148 -23.09 -12.23 -17.41
N VAL A 149 -22.11 -11.81 -18.19
CA VAL A 149 -21.95 -10.38 -18.53
C VAL A 149 -23.22 -9.94 -19.22
N ALA A 150 -23.96 -9.02 -18.60
CA ALA A 150 -25.16 -8.46 -19.19
C ALA A 150 -24.82 -7.81 -20.53
N GLU A 151 -25.45 -8.27 -21.60
CA GLU A 151 -25.46 -7.58 -22.89
C GLU A 151 -26.01 -6.16 -22.65
N GLY A 152 -25.22 -5.14 -22.99
CA GLY A 152 -25.73 -3.78 -23.09
C GLY A 152 -25.09 -2.72 -22.19
N VAL A 153 -23.78 -2.77 -21.95
CA VAL A 153 -23.08 -1.56 -21.47
C VAL A 153 -22.72 -0.71 -22.68
N ASP A 154 -23.53 0.33 -22.92
CA ASP A 154 -23.24 1.36 -23.92
C ASP A 154 -22.10 2.26 -23.39
N LEU A 155 -20.88 1.98 -23.82
CA LEU A 155 -19.66 2.74 -23.48
C LEU A 155 -19.66 4.14 -24.13
N ALA A 156 -20.60 4.47 -25.02
CA ALA A 156 -20.70 5.79 -25.64
C ALA A 156 -21.37 6.83 -24.72
N ALA A 157 -22.10 6.39 -23.71
CA ALA A 157 -22.80 7.32 -22.79
C ALA A 157 -21.92 7.85 -21.65
N ALA A 158 -20.74 7.27 -21.41
CA ALA A 158 -19.88 7.67 -20.27
C ALA A 158 -18.94 8.86 -20.57
N GLY A 159 -18.99 9.42 -21.78
CA GLY A 159 -18.05 10.47 -22.23
C GLY A 159 -18.59 11.89 -22.31
N SER A 160 -19.87 12.16 -22.02
CA SER A 160 -20.49 13.45 -22.33
C SER A 160 -20.80 14.41 -21.15
N ASP A 161 -20.56 14.02 -19.92
CA ASP A 161 -20.93 14.82 -18.74
C ASP A 161 -19.76 15.53 -18.01
N GLY A 162 -18.75 15.95 -18.76
CA GLY A 162 -17.56 16.59 -18.20
C GLY A 162 -17.29 18.03 -18.66
N ALA A 163 -18.26 18.76 -19.22
CA ALA A 163 -18.05 20.14 -19.62
C ALA A 163 -19.25 21.04 -19.25
N GLY A 164 -19.15 21.71 -18.11
CA GLY A 164 -20.10 22.78 -17.82
C GLY A 164 -20.29 23.09 -16.34
N ALA A 165 -19.33 23.76 -15.72
CA ALA A 165 -19.61 24.65 -14.60
C ALA A 165 -18.59 25.80 -14.63
N THR A 166 -18.86 26.78 -15.47
CA THR A 166 -18.30 28.13 -15.33
C THR A 166 -18.94 28.80 -14.16
N GLY A 167 -18.13 29.45 -13.34
CA GLY A 167 -18.50 30.12 -12.11
C GLY A 167 -19.39 31.34 -12.29
N GLU A 168 -19.88 31.83 -11.17
CA GLU A 168 -20.02 33.25 -10.88
C GLU A 168 -20.33 33.46 -9.41
N GLU A 169 -19.52 34.32 -8.81
CA GLU A 169 -19.74 35.30 -7.75
C GLU A 169 -20.56 34.97 -6.47
N ALA A 170 -19.94 35.02 -5.34
CA ALA A 170 -20.09 36.04 -4.29
C ALA A 170 -19.07 35.81 -3.17
#